data_98ff2c8f757af0db77617f59b17870fc
#
_entry.id   98ff2c8f757af0db77617f59b17870fc
#
_cell.length_a   1.000
_cell.length_b   1.000
_cell.length_c   1.000
_cell.angle_alpha   90.00
_cell.angle_beta   90.00
_cell.angle_gamma   90.00
#
_symmetry.space_group_name_H-M   'P 1'
#
loop_
_entity.id
_entity.type
_entity.pdbx_description
1 polymer ?
#
loop_
_entity_poly.entity_id
_entity_poly.type
_entity_poly.pdbx_seq_one_letter_code
_entity_poly.pdbx_strand_id
1 'polypeptide(L)'
;MKLDIRGSFITSEPVKFYGIKVGWEHATRFQYGFGYSTILKPVHRNRQVHEAGAYREVDTRLRMGHVSAYADYAFYQRGHWEVRMPVQVGLGHGRVVYDDLTNETRTWQKTWYVLYEPAMSVQYRFLTYFAVTAGFGYRLVFRTSASLGEQLTAPIYMLGLRVFTGDLRRDLKE
;
A
#
# COMPACT_ATOMS: atom_id res chain seq x y z
N MET A 1 1.17 -7.71 14.51
CA MET A 1 0.24 -7.06 13.55
C MET A 1 0.75 -5.64 13.27
N LYS A 2 0.62 -5.15 12.05
CA LYS A 2 1.06 -3.80 11.66
C LYS A 2 -0.02 -3.14 10.82
N LEU A 3 -0.37 -1.92 11.18
CA LEU A 3 -1.21 -1.04 10.38
C LEU A 3 -0.29 -0.02 9.73
N ASP A 4 -0.37 0.18 8.43
CA ASP A 4 0.46 1.15 7.73
C ASP A 4 -0.36 2.02 6.76
N ILE A 5 0.10 3.25 6.64
CA ILE A 5 -0.37 4.22 5.67
C ILE A 5 0.82 4.53 4.78
N ARG A 6 0.64 4.36 3.47
CA ARG A 6 1.67 4.66 2.48
C ARG A 6 1.17 5.74 1.54
N GLY A 7 1.85 6.86 1.57
CA GLY A 7 1.63 7.90 0.58
C GLY A 7 2.53 7.69 -0.64
N SER A 8 1.98 7.96 -1.81
CA SER A 8 2.66 7.89 -3.09
C SER A 8 2.02 8.88 -4.05
N PHE A 9 2.55 8.98 -5.24
CA PHE A 9 2.00 9.82 -6.31
C PHE A 9 1.54 8.93 -7.46
N ILE A 10 0.37 9.22 -7.99
CA ILE A 10 -0.13 8.64 -9.24
C ILE A 10 -0.33 9.79 -10.21
N THR A 11 0.55 9.90 -11.22
CA THR A 11 0.55 11.00 -12.20
C THR A 11 0.43 12.36 -11.53
N SER A 12 1.35 12.66 -10.57
CA SER A 12 1.42 13.90 -9.80
C SER A 12 0.30 14.12 -8.75
N GLU A 13 -0.70 13.24 -8.68
CA GLU A 13 -1.73 13.30 -7.66
C GLU A 13 -1.33 12.50 -6.41
N PRO A 14 -1.43 13.09 -5.20
CA PRO A 14 -1.08 12.40 -3.97
C PRO A 14 -2.13 11.32 -3.64
N VAL A 15 -1.68 10.10 -3.44
CA VAL A 15 -2.54 8.95 -3.13
C VAL A 15 -2.10 8.29 -1.85
N LYS A 16 -3.06 7.90 -1.03
CA LYS A 16 -2.81 7.17 0.22
C LYS A 16 -3.36 5.75 0.13
N PHE A 17 -2.47 4.80 0.37
CA PHE A 17 -2.81 3.39 0.56
C PHE A 17 -2.88 3.08 2.05
N TYR A 18 -3.92 2.43 2.47
CA TYR A 18 -4.09 1.94 3.82
C TYR A 18 -3.90 0.44 3.82
N GLY A 19 -3.04 -0.04 4.68
CA GLY A 19 -2.64 -1.44 4.74
C GLY A 19 -2.74 -2.05 6.12
N ILE A 20 -3.08 -3.33 6.13
CA ILE A 20 -2.99 -4.19 7.30
C ILE A 20 -2.03 -5.34 6.99
N LYS A 21 -1.12 -5.64 7.91
CA LYS A 21 -0.13 -6.69 7.76
C LYS A 21 -0.12 -7.58 8.97
N VAL A 22 -0.05 -8.88 8.69
CA VAL A 22 0.11 -9.92 9.70
C VAL A 22 1.35 -10.72 9.34
N GLY A 23 2.15 -11.06 10.33
CA GLY A 23 3.38 -11.82 10.09
C GLY A 23 4.00 -12.31 11.39
N TRP A 24 5.05 -13.07 11.18
CA TRP A 24 5.84 -13.69 12.23
C TRP A 24 7.19 -13.01 12.34
N GLU A 25 7.72 -12.97 13.54
CA GLU A 25 9.04 -12.47 13.85
C GLU A 25 9.96 -13.63 14.18
N HIS A 26 11.12 -13.67 13.53
CA HIS A 26 12.15 -14.66 13.76
C HIS A 26 13.43 -13.97 14.26
N ALA A 27 14.00 -14.50 15.37
CA ALA A 27 15.25 -14.02 15.95
C ALA A 27 15.28 -12.50 16.23
N THR A 28 14.14 -11.88 16.60
CA THR A 28 13.95 -10.46 16.94
C THR A 28 14.35 -9.45 15.85
N ARG A 29 14.97 -9.89 14.78
CA ARG A 29 15.46 -9.01 13.70
C ARG A 29 14.73 -9.18 12.38
N PHE A 30 14.26 -10.37 12.10
CA PHE A 30 13.63 -10.69 10.83
C PHE A 30 12.12 -10.88 11.00
N GLN A 31 11.34 -10.17 10.23
CA GLN A 31 9.90 -10.31 10.20
C GLN A 31 9.45 -10.57 8.76
N TYR A 32 8.50 -11.46 8.59
CA TYR A 32 7.89 -11.77 7.30
C TYR A 32 6.41 -12.06 7.48
N GLY A 33 5.67 -11.90 6.41
CA GLY A 33 4.23 -12.15 6.45
C GLY A 33 3.51 -11.65 5.21
N PHE A 34 2.21 -11.47 5.38
CA PHE A 34 1.31 -11.06 4.32
C PHE A 34 0.57 -9.80 4.72
N GLY A 35 0.12 -9.06 3.72
CA GLY A 35 -0.65 -7.85 3.91
C GLY A 35 -1.66 -7.62 2.81
N TYR A 36 -2.63 -6.79 3.12
CA TYR A 36 -3.58 -6.25 2.17
C TYR A 36 -3.56 -4.73 2.26
N SER A 37 -3.53 -4.07 1.12
CA SER A 37 -3.55 -2.61 1.04
C SER A 37 -4.51 -2.13 -0.04
N THR A 38 -5.21 -1.03 0.23
CA THR A 38 -6.19 -0.45 -0.68
C THR A 38 -6.19 1.07 -0.61
N ILE A 39 -6.66 1.70 -1.67
CA ILE A 39 -6.94 3.13 -1.71
C ILE A 39 -8.35 3.35 -1.17
N LEU A 40 -8.51 4.16 -0.10
CA LEU A 40 -9.82 4.51 0.44
C LEU A 40 -10.46 5.67 -0.32
N LYS A 41 -9.66 6.65 -0.75
CA LYS A 41 -10.16 7.77 -1.55
C LYS A 41 -9.83 7.51 -3.02
N PRO A 42 -10.83 7.28 -3.88
CA PRO A 42 -10.61 7.10 -5.30
C PRO A 42 -9.90 8.33 -5.89
N VAL A 43 -9.02 8.11 -6.86
CA VAL A 43 -8.42 9.20 -7.62
C VAL A 43 -9.37 9.58 -8.73
N HIS A 44 -9.79 10.84 -8.71
CA HIS A 44 -10.69 11.40 -9.72
C HIS A 44 -9.91 11.92 -10.92
N ARG A 45 -10.37 11.61 -12.10
CA ARG A 45 -9.81 12.12 -13.36
C ARG A 45 -10.87 12.31 -14.40
N ASN A 46 -10.82 13.45 -15.04
CA ASN A 46 -11.60 13.69 -16.23
C ASN A 46 -10.97 12.99 -17.43
N ARG A 47 -11.74 12.14 -18.08
CA ARG A 47 -11.34 11.45 -19.32
C ARG A 47 -12.44 11.52 -20.35
N GLN A 48 -12.03 11.56 -21.62
CA GLN A 48 -12.98 11.49 -22.73
C GLN A 48 -13.32 10.02 -22.98
N VAL A 49 -14.59 9.68 -22.83
CA VAL A 49 -15.15 8.36 -23.16
C VAL A 49 -16.06 8.50 -24.37
N HIS A 50 -15.92 7.59 -25.32
CA HIS A 50 -16.79 7.51 -26.48
C HIS A 50 -18.06 6.74 -26.12
N GLU A 51 -19.19 7.45 -26.01
CA GLU A 51 -20.47 6.89 -25.62
C GLU A 51 -21.56 7.42 -26.54
N ALA A 52 -22.43 6.54 -27.03
CA ALA A 52 -23.54 6.86 -27.94
C ALA A 52 -23.14 7.67 -29.19
N GLY A 53 -21.91 7.45 -29.71
CA GLY A 53 -21.43 8.13 -30.93
C GLY A 53 -20.82 9.51 -30.71
N ALA A 54 -20.68 9.97 -29.46
CA ALA A 54 -20.05 11.24 -29.11
C ALA A 54 -18.95 11.06 -28.07
N TYR A 55 -17.94 11.95 -28.10
CA TYR A 55 -16.94 12.04 -27.04
C TYR A 55 -17.49 12.88 -25.91
N ARG A 56 -17.56 12.29 -24.73
CA ARG A 56 -17.99 12.95 -23.49
C ARG A 56 -16.86 12.94 -22.48
N GLU A 57 -16.65 14.05 -21.82
CA GLU A 57 -15.79 14.15 -20.66
C GLU A 57 -16.53 13.61 -19.44
N VAL A 58 -15.98 12.56 -18.81
CA VAL A 58 -16.56 11.92 -17.62
C VAL A 58 -15.56 11.88 -16.50
N ASP A 59 -16.04 12.07 -15.27
CA ASP A 59 -15.23 11.87 -14.08
C ASP A 59 -15.02 10.38 -13.84
N THR A 60 -13.78 9.96 -14.01
CA THR A 60 -13.38 8.56 -13.80
C THR A 60 -12.73 8.41 -12.42
N ARG A 61 -13.05 7.32 -11.73
CA ARG A 61 -12.53 6.99 -10.41
C ARG A 61 -11.64 5.77 -10.48
N LEU A 62 -10.37 5.93 -10.08
CA LEU A 62 -9.43 4.83 -9.96
C LEU A 62 -9.57 4.18 -8.58
N ARG A 63 -9.90 2.89 -8.56
CA ARG A 63 -9.90 2.04 -7.36
C ARG A 63 -8.81 0.98 -7.49
N MET A 64 -7.99 0.83 -6.46
CA MET A 64 -6.88 -0.11 -6.46
C MET A 64 -6.77 -0.83 -5.13
N GLY A 65 -6.38 -2.09 -5.20
CA GLY A 65 -6.03 -2.88 -4.02
C GLY A 65 -5.04 -3.97 -4.39
N HIS A 66 -4.22 -4.38 -3.42
CA HIS A 66 -3.26 -5.46 -3.62
C HIS A 66 -3.06 -6.29 -2.35
N VAL A 67 -2.80 -7.56 -2.55
CA VAL A 67 -2.23 -8.45 -1.55
C VAL A 67 -0.72 -8.47 -1.70
N SER A 68 0.01 -8.58 -0.61
CA SER A 68 1.47 -8.58 -0.64
C SER A 68 2.06 -9.56 0.34
N ALA A 69 3.20 -10.16 -0.04
CA ALA A 69 4.14 -10.77 0.88
C ALA A 69 5.22 -9.75 1.22
N TYR A 70 5.66 -9.72 2.46
CA TYR A 70 6.71 -8.80 2.88
C TYR A 70 7.76 -9.51 3.74
N ALA A 71 8.97 -9.00 3.66
CA ALA A 71 10.08 -9.31 4.55
C ALA A 71 10.66 -7.99 5.08
N ASP A 72 11.01 -7.97 6.36
CA ASP A 72 11.43 -6.76 7.05
C ASP A 72 12.59 -7.10 8.00
N TYR A 73 13.78 -6.57 7.72
CA TYR A 73 14.99 -6.85 8.47
C TYR A 73 15.44 -5.64 9.28
N ALA A 74 15.63 -5.83 10.60
CA ALA A 74 16.20 -4.82 11.49
C ALA A 74 17.72 -4.95 11.48
N PHE A 75 18.39 -4.09 10.73
CA PHE A 75 19.85 -4.10 10.65
C PHE A 75 20.53 -3.32 11.79
N TYR A 76 19.78 -2.42 12.42
CA TYR A 76 20.25 -1.68 13.59
C TYR A 76 19.17 -1.67 14.68
N GLN A 77 19.57 -2.00 15.91
CA GLN A 77 18.71 -1.99 17.09
C GLN A 77 19.50 -1.44 18.28
N ARG A 78 18.98 -0.37 18.89
CA ARG A 78 19.56 0.22 20.09
C ARG A 78 18.45 0.81 20.98
N GLY A 79 18.27 0.23 22.17
CA GLY A 79 17.22 0.62 23.09
C GLY A 79 15.83 0.48 22.46
N HIS A 80 15.10 1.57 22.35
CA HIS A 80 13.76 1.59 21.76
C HIS A 80 13.74 1.86 20.23
N TRP A 81 14.93 2.09 19.64
CA TRP A 81 15.06 2.43 18.24
C TRP A 81 15.49 1.25 17.40
N GLU A 82 14.84 1.08 16.27
CA GLU A 82 15.21 0.10 15.25
C GLU A 82 15.24 0.77 13.89
N VAL A 83 16.29 0.50 13.10
CA VAL A 83 16.32 0.86 11.68
C VAL A 83 16.12 -0.42 10.88
N ARG A 84 15.16 -0.40 9.98
CA ARG A 84 14.64 -1.58 9.30
C ARG A 84 14.60 -1.37 7.80
N MET A 85 14.75 -2.47 7.07
CA MET A 85 14.64 -2.52 5.60
C MET A 85 13.46 -3.41 5.21
N PRO A 86 12.23 -2.88 5.17
CA PRO A 86 11.11 -3.61 4.65
C PRO A 86 11.16 -3.71 3.13
N VAL A 87 10.93 -4.91 2.62
CA VAL A 87 10.73 -5.20 1.19
C VAL A 87 9.40 -5.89 1.04
N GLN A 88 8.58 -5.47 0.08
CA GLN A 88 7.35 -6.18 -0.23
C GLN A 88 7.19 -6.41 -1.73
N VAL A 89 6.59 -7.55 -2.04
CA VAL A 89 6.12 -7.92 -3.37
C VAL A 89 4.62 -8.12 -3.30
N GLY A 90 3.88 -7.56 -4.23
CA GLY A 90 2.43 -7.64 -4.21
C GLY A 90 1.83 -7.90 -5.58
N LEU A 91 0.64 -8.50 -5.54
CA LEU A 91 -0.24 -8.68 -6.68
C LEU A 91 -1.51 -7.88 -6.43
N GLY A 92 -1.84 -7.02 -7.37
CA GLY A 92 -3.00 -6.17 -7.24
C GLY A 92 -3.84 -6.09 -8.49
N HIS A 93 -5.04 -5.57 -8.30
CA HIS A 93 -5.90 -5.19 -9.38
C HIS A 93 -6.34 -3.75 -9.23
N GLY A 94 -6.40 -3.05 -10.36
CA GLY A 94 -6.97 -1.72 -10.48
C GLY A 94 -8.20 -1.76 -11.38
N ARG A 95 -9.17 -0.92 -11.10
CA ARG A 95 -10.31 -0.68 -11.98
C ARG A 95 -10.58 0.82 -12.06
N VAL A 96 -10.80 1.26 -13.28
CA VAL A 96 -11.29 2.60 -13.57
C VAL A 96 -12.79 2.49 -13.77
N VAL A 97 -13.54 3.22 -12.96
CA VAL A 97 -15.01 3.26 -13.03
C VAL A 97 -15.47 4.67 -13.34
N TYR A 98 -16.59 4.81 -14.02
CA TYR A 98 -17.27 6.07 -14.28
C TYR A 98 -18.78 5.88 -14.14
N ASP A 99 -19.49 6.98 -13.92
CA ASP A 99 -20.95 6.95 -13.88
C ASP A 99 -21.49 7.30 -15.28
N ASP A 100 -22.33 6.39 -15.80
CA ASP A 100 -23.02 6.53 -17.09
C ASP A 100 -24.13 7.60 -17.02
N LEU A 101 -24.74 7.94 -18.17
CA LEU A 101 -25.89 8.85 -18.29
C LEU A 101 -27.08 8.44 -17.41
N THR A 102 -27.18 7.16 -17.07
CA THR A 102 -28.21 6.58 -16.19
C THR A 102 -27.81 6.55 -14.72
N ASN A 103 -26.69 7.20 -14.33
CA ASN A 103 -26.11 7.13 -12.98
C ASN A 103 -25.71 5.69 -12.54
N GLU A 104 -25.54 4.79 -13.49
CA GLU A 104 -24.99 3.46 -13.21
C GLU A 104 -23.46 3.49 -13.27
N THR A 105 -22.81 2.92 -12.26
CA THR A 105 -21.35 2.81 -12.22
C THR A 105 -20.88 1.73 -13.18
N ARG A 106 -20.26 2.14 -14.29
CA ARG A 106 -19.67 1.22 -15.27
C ARG A 106 -18.17 1.12 -15.09
N THR A 107 -17.64 -0.08 -15.32
CA THR A 107 -16.20 -0.34 -15.31
C THR A 107 -15.67 -0.13 -16.72
N TRP A 108 -14.82 0.86 -16.88
CA TRP A 108 -14.18 1.14 -18.17
C TRP A 108 -12.97 0.24 -18.41
N GLN A 109 -12.12 0.03 -17.38
CA GLN A 109 -10.89 -0.75 -17.52
C GLN A 109 -10.58 -1.51 -16.24
N LYS A 110 -10.18 -2.78 -16.38
CA LYS A 110 -9.61 -3.61 -15.32
C LYS A 110 -8.18 -3.95 -15.69
N THR A 111 -7.27 -3.85 -14.73
CA THR A 111 -5.87 -4.20 -14.94
C THR A 111 -5.31 -4.93 -13.73
N TRP A 112 -4.40 -5.86 -13.99
CA TRP A 112 -3.61 -6.53 -12.97
C TRP A 112 -2.21 -5.95 -12.96
N TYR A 113 -1.62 -5.82 -11.79
CA TYR A 113 -0.27 -5.32 -11.64
C TYR A 113 0.50 -6.10 -10.59
N VAL A 114 1.81 -6.18 -10.79
CA VAL A 114 2.78 -6.67 -9.83
C VAL A 114 3.53 -5.46 -9.29
N LEU A 115 3.69 -5.37 -7.99
CA LEU A 115 4.47 -4.31 -7.37
C LEU A 115 5.65 -4.89 -6.58
N TYR A 116 6.73 -4.11 -6.55
CA TYR A 116 7.89 -4.33 -5.72
C TYR A 116 8.21 -3.02 -4.98
N GLU A 117 8.29 -3.08 -3.66
CA GLU A 117 8.51 -1.90 -2.83
C GLU A 117 9.63 -2.15 -1.83
N PRO A 118 10.88 -1.83 -2.20
CA PRO A 118 11.98 -1.70 -1.24
C PRO A 118 11.84 -0.38 -0.48
N ALA A 119 12.12 -0.40 0.82
CA ALA A 119 12.06 0.78 1.64
C ALA A 119 13.07 0.73 2.80
N MET A 120 13.25 1.87 3.44
CA MET A 120 13.96 2.02 4.70
C MET A 120 13.04 2.70 5.70
N SER A 121 13.07 2.23 6.94
CA SER A 121 12.21 2.77 7.98
C SER A 121 12.90 2.80 9.33
N VAL A 122 12.51 3.77 10.14
CA VAL A 122 12.87 3.88 11.54
C VAL A 122 11.63 3.53 12.37
N GLN A 123 11.81 2.66 13.34
CA GLN A 123 10.78 2.25 14.27
C GLN A 123 11.17 2.67 15.69
N TYR A 124 10.23 3.25 16.40
CA TYR A 124 10.37 3.59 17.81
C TYR A 124 9.35 2.85 18.65
N ARG A 125 9.80 2.02 19.60
CA ARG A 125 8.97 1.28 20.54
C ARG A 125 8.73 2.16 21.76
N PHE A 126 7.53 2.72 21.89
CA PHE A 126 7.19 3.63 22.98
C PHE A 126 6.48 2.93 24.15
N LEU A 127 5.89 1.76 23.90
CA LEU A 127 5.29 0.89 24.91
C LEU A 127 5.70 -0.56 24.66
N THR A 128 5.50 -1.43 25.66
CA THR A 128 5.82 -2.87 25.56
C THR A 128 5.19 -3.51 24.32
N TYR A 129 3.96 -3.10 23.98
CA TYR A 129 3.17 -3.71 22.91
C TYR A 129 3.04 -2.85 21.65
N PHE A 130 3.54 -1.61 21.66
CA PHE A 130 3.31 -0.66 20.58
C PHE A 130 4.60 -0.02 20.09
N ALA A 131 4.71 0.11 18.76
CA ALA A 131 5.76 0.89 18.14
C ALA A 131 5.20 1.69 16.96
N VAL A 132 5.73 2.88 16.76
CA VAL A 132 5.48 3.69 15.57
C VAL A 132 6.62 3.51 14.57
N THR A 133 6.29 3.58 13.30
CA THR A 133 7.26 3.43 12.21
C THR A 133 7.08 4.58 11.24
N ALA A 134 8.17 5.19 10.82
CA ALA A 134 8.22 6.15 9.73
C ALA A 134 9.31 5.73 8.75
N GLY A 135 9.10 5.97 7.46
CA GLY A 135 10.07 5.56 6.46
C GLY A 135 9.76 6.08 5.08
N PHE A 136 10.67 5.78 4.17
CA PHE A 136 10.56 6.11 2.76
C PHE A 136 11.07 4.93 1.92
N GLY A 137 10.68 4.91 0.66
CA GLY A 137 11.07 3.88 -0.28
C GLY A 137 10.67 4.22 -1.69
N TYR A 138 10.64 3.21 -2.53
CA TYR A 138 10.25 3.36 -3.91
C TYR A 138 9.32 2.23 -4.32
N ARG A 139 8.26 2.56 -5.05
CA ARG A 139 7.34 1.60 -5.63
C ARG A 139 7.67 1.40 -7.09
N LEU A 140 8.00 0.18 -7.46
CA LEU A 140 8.14 -0.26 -8.84
C LEU A 140 6.92 -1.10 -9.20
N VAL A 141 6.27 -0.73 -10.30
CA VAL A 141 5.10 -1.47 -10.79
C VAL A 141 5.44 -2.10 -12.13
N PHE A 142 5.28 -3.42 -12.18
CA PHE A 142 5.51 -4.23 -13.36
C PHE A 142 4.17 -4.76 -13.87
N ARG A 143 4.08 -5.00 -15.16
CA ARG A 143 2.96 -5.68 -15.79
C ARG A 143 1.61 -5.00 -15.58
N THR A 144 1.45 -3.90 -16.26
CA THR A 144 0.17 -3.20 -16.35
C THR A 144 -0.02 -2.76 -17.80
N SER A 145 -1.22 -2.41 -18.22
CA SER A 145 -1.37 -1.72 -19.50
C SER A 145 -0.49 -0.46 -19.48
N ALA A 146 0.24 -0.21 -20.55
CA ALA A 146 1.34 0.77 -20.62
C ALA A 146 1.01 2.15 -20.01
N SER A 147 -0.25 2.57 -20.10
CA SER A 147 -0.72 3.86 -19.55
C SER A 147 -0.83 3.92 -18.03
N LEU A 148 -0.97 2.78 -17.33
CA LEU A 148 -1.08 2.73 -15.87
C LEU A 148 0.27 2.43 -15.19
N GLY A 149 1.20 1.73 -15.86
CA GLY A 149 2.46 1.29 -15.31
C GLY A 149 3.40 2.42 -14.94
N GLU A 150 3.60 3.33 -15.85
CA GLU A 150 4.46 4.50 -15.66
C GLU A 150 3.93 5.44 -14.58
N GLN A 151 2.62 5.46 -14.39
CA GLN A 151 1.95 6.36 -13.45
C GLN A 151 1.99 5.88 -12.00
N LEU A 152 2.27 4.60 -11.75
CA LEU A 152 2.26 3.98 -10.43
C LEU A 152 3.65 3.78 -9.84
N THR A 153 4.69 3.83 -10.66
CA THR A 153 6.08 3.78 -10.23
C THR A 153 6.47 5.15 -9.68
N ALA A 154 6.68 5.24 -8.36
CA ALA A 154 6.89 6.50 -7.66
C ALA A 154 7.58 6.30 -6.31
N PRO A 155 8.20 7.35 -5.75
CA PRO A 155 8.64 7.34 -4.36
C PRO A 155 7.44 7.16 -3.43
N ILE A 156 7.68 6.49 -2.30
CA ILE A 156 6.69 6.27 -1.25
C ILE A 156 7.23 6.77 0.08
N TYR A 157 6.36 7.32 0.90
CA TYR A 157 6.58 7.48 2.32
C TYR A 157 5.62 6.60 3.10
N MET A 158 6.05 6.15 4.26
CA MET A 158 5.23 5.27 5.08
C MET A 158 5.18 5.76 6.53
N LEU A 159 4.00 5.63 7.11
CA LEU A 159 3.77 5.76 8.54
C LEU A 159 3.04 4.50 9.00
N GLY A 160 3.42 3.96 10.14
CA GLY A 160 2.82 2.71 10.62
C GLY A 160 2.74 2.63 12.13
N LEU A 161 1.76 1.87 12.60
CA LEU A 161 1.61 1.43 13.97
C LEU A 161 1.79 -0.08 14.01
N ARG A 162 2.71 -0.55 14.82
CA ARG A 162 2.96 -1.97 15.05
C ARG A 162 2.44 -2.38 16.42
N VAL A 163 1.72 -3.50 16.47
CA VAL A 163 1.25 -4.13 17.69
C VAL A 163 1.94 -5.48 17.87
N PHE A 164 2.63 -5.67 18.97
CA PHE A 164 3.33 -6.91 19.33
C PHE A 164 2.34 -7.86 20.01
N THR A 165 1.55 -8.54 19.20
CA THR A 165 0.51 -9.46 19.70
C THR A 165 1.06 -10.69 20.40
N GLY A 166 2.32 -11.08 20.14
CA GLY A 166 3.01 -12.18 20.81
C GLY A 166 3.28 -11.89 22.27
N ASP A 167 3.79 -10.69 22.55
CA ASP A 167 4.09 -10.23 23.93
C ASP A 167 2.78 -10.04 24.72
N LEU A 168 1.78 -9.43 24.10
CA LEU A 168 0.45 -9.24 24.69
C LEU A 168 -0.22 -10.58 25.08
N ARG A 169 -0.06 -11.61 24.24
CA ARG A 169 -0.65 -12.93 24.49
C ARG A 169 0.09 -13.71 25.60
N ARG A 170 1.36 -13.42 25.82
CA ARG A 170 2.15 -14.02 26.88
C ARG A 170 1.71 -13.48 28.25
N ASP A 171 1.58 -12.17 28.34
CA ASP A 171 1.21 -11.49 29.60
C ASP A 171 -0.26 -11.71 30.01
N LEU A 172 -1.14 -12.03 29.05
CA LEU A 172 -2.53 -12.39 29.34
C LEU A 172 -2.71 -13.85 29.83
N LYS A 173 -1.64 -14.67 29.77
CA LYS A 173 -1.67 -16.07 30.22
C LYS A 173 -0.99 -16.30 31.56
N GLU A 174 -0.31 -15.29 32.10
CA GLU A 174 0.22 -15.23 33.47
C GLU A 174 -0.80 -14.56 34.40
#